data_7380074b061baff18a7ffb5fd2583a58
#
_entry.id   7380074b061baff18a7ffb5fd2583a58
#
_cell.length_a   1.000
_cell.length_b   1.000
_cell.length_c   1.000
_cell.angle_alpha   90.00
_cell.angle_beta   90.00
_cell.angle_gamma   90.00
#
_symmetry.space_group_name_H-M   'P 1'
#
loop_
_entity.id
_entity.type
_entity.pdbx_description
1 polymer ?
#
loop_
_entity_poly.entity_id
_entity_poly.type
_entity_poly.pdbx_seq_one_letter_code
_entity_poly.pdbx_strand_id
1 'polypeptide(L)'
;EILGYGSNLNRVKTNLQIQQAVPIKSDIFDFLQKYGFYIEENLVTDKICGRVNVQQQMGPIRMNVPMEYPLLPIIRSFNEEESIVSGLEQMQLIFPSEIKQDSNSFENVEFIPLFFTSKESGELKGSYNLSPDPQQNPFMRMFNKSNQILGARTEFLNSSGIVNQVILVSDSEFMADNGGGRSPENHIFILNSIDYLIGDQDLIALRSREITSRPLQDIADASKKTWKWINISAPSLLVIGFGLVRMRRQKNRSNVLEELYG
;
A
#
# COMPACT_ATOMS: atom_id res chain seq x y z
N GLU A 1 -18.89 -2.15 22.34
CA GLU A 1 -17.49 -2.52 22.65
C GLU A 1 -16.89 -3.20 21.43
N ILE A 2 -15.92 -2.55 20.82
CA ILE A 2 -15.31 -3.04 19.59
C ILE A 2 -14.24 -4.05 19.98
N LEU A 3 -14.55 -5.31 19.86
CA LEU A 3 -13.58 -6.38 20.04
C LEU A 3 -12.90 -6.67 18.68
N GLY A 4 -11.94 -5.84 18.29
CA GLY A 4 -11.18 -6.06 17.07
C GLY A 4 -10.75 -4.76 16.39
N TYR A 5 -9.85 -4.88 15.42
CA TYR A 5 -9.48 -3.79 14.52
C TYR A 5 -10.63 -3.58 13.54
N GLY A 6 -11.10 -2.40 13.43
CA GLY A 6 -12.17 -2.02 12.56
C GLY A 6 -12.84 -0.81 13.15
N SER A 7 -12.77 0.25 12.44
CA SER A 7 -13.29 1.50 12.91
C SER A 7 -14.79 1.63 12.64
N ASN A 8 -15.41 2.57 13.31
CA ASN A 8 -16.78 2.96 13.03
C ASN A 8 -16.99 3.54 11.63
N LEU A 9 -15.92 3.88 10.90
CA LEU A 9 -15.97 4.37 9.53
C LEU A 9 -15.83 3.28 8.49
N ASN A 10 -15.33 2.11 8.85
CA ASN A 10 -15.35 0.95 7.96
C ASN A 10 -16.74 0.30 8.03
N ARG A 11 -17.32 -0.01 6.89
CA ARG A 11 -18.63 -0.71 6.87
C ARG A 11 -18.58 -2.14 7.36
N VAL A 12 -17.40 -2.65 7.61
CA VAL A 12 -17.18 -4.03 8.05
C VAL A 12 -16.39 -4.03 9.35
N LYS A 13 -16.99 -4.60 10.40
CA LYS A 13 -16.34 -4.77 11.71
C LYS A 13 -15.51 -6.06 11.71
N THR A 14 -14.24 -5.93 12.01
CA THR A 14 -13.31 -7.06 12.08
C THR A 14 -13.26 -7.65 13.50
N ASN A 15 -13.10 -8.97 13.59
CA ASN A 15 -12.81 -9.68 14.82
C ASN A 15 -11.63 -10.63 14.60
N LEU A 16 -10.45 -10.21 15.07
CA LEU A 16 -9.22 -10.97 14.85
C LEU A 16 -9.14 -12.27 15.67
N GLN A 17 -9.87 -12.38 16.78
CA GLN A 17 -9.85 -13.59 17.60
C GLN A 17 -10.50 -14.77 16.85
N ILE A 18 -11.59 -14.52 16.13
CA ILE A 18 -12.28 -15.54 15.34
C ILE A 18 -11.93 -15.43 13.84
N GLN A 19 -11.02 -14.54 13.48
CA GLN A 19 -10.59 -14.30 12.10
C GLN A 19 -11.74 -14.06 11.12
N GLN A 20 -12.75 -13.33 11.55
CA GLN A 20 -13.92 -12.98 10.76
C GLN A 20 -14.26 -11.51 10.91
N ALA A 21 -14.95 -10.97 9.93
CA ALA A 21 -15.54 -9.65 9.98
C ALA A 21 -17.03 -9.70 9.66
N VAL A 22 -17.76 -8.70 10.13
CA VAL A 22 -19.20 -8.58 9.93
C VAL A 22 -19.56 -7.15 9.53
N PRO A 23 -20.58 -6.96 8.68
CA PRO A 23 -21.03 -5.63 8.31
C PRO A 23 -21.45 -4.79 9.52
N ILE A 24 -21.17 -3.51 9.49
CA ILE A 24 -21.61 -2.53 10.48
C ILE A 24 -22.83 -1.78 9.92
N LYS A 25 -23.86 -1.64 10.74
CA LYS A 25 -24.99 -0.75 10.48
C LYS A 25 -24.87 0.46 11.41
N SER A 26 -24.79 1.65 10.84
CA SER A 26 -24.67 2.89 11.59
C SER A 26 -25.20 4.05 10.76
N ASP A 27 -25.87 5.00 11.40
CA ASP A 27 -26.41 6.21 10.78
C ASP A 27 -25.31 7.13 10.23
N ILE A 28 -24.05 6.89 10.62
CA ILE A 28 -22.91 7.63 10.09
C ILE A 28 -22.76 7.46 8.56
N PHE A 29 -23.11 6.29 8.04
CA PHE A 29 -23.05 6.04 6.60
C PHE A 29 -24.07 6.86 5.82
N ASP A 30 -25.30 6.96 6.35
CA ASP A 30 -26.37 7.80 5.77
C ASP A 30 -26.00 9.30 5.86
N PHE A 31 -25.32 9.70 6.95
CA PHE A 31 -24.78 11.03 7.08
C PHE A 31 -23.71 11.32 6.03
N LEU A 32 -22.75 10.43 5.83
CA LEU A 32 -21.68 10.58 4.85
C LEU A 32 -22.19 10.64 3.41
N GLN A 33 -23.28 9.92 3.09
CA GLN A 33 -23.92 9.96 1.77
C GLN A 33 -24.39 11.37 1.42
N LYS A 34 -24.92 12.14 2.37
CA LYS A 34 -25.32 13.54 2.14
C LYS A 34 -24.16 14.41 1.69
N TYR A 35 -22.95 14.09 2.14
CA TYR A 35 -21.72 14.77 1.77
C TYR A 35 -21.02 14.17 0.54
N GLY A 36 -21.67 13.28 -0.18
CA GLY A 36 -21.16 12.70 -1.43
C GLY A 36 -20.31 11.44 -1.26
N PHE A 37 -20.22 10.87 -0.06
CA PHE A 37 -19.43 9.67 0.16
C PHE A 37 -20.32 8.43 0.34
N TYR A 38 -20.08 7.42 -0.48
CA TYR A 38 -20.61 6.10 -0.29
C TYR A 38 -19.46 5.14 0.06
N ILE A 39 -19.50 4.53 1.25
CA ILE A 39 -18.54 3.51 1.67
C ILE A 39 -19.12 2.13 1.35
N GLU A 40 -18.43 1.37 0.52
CA GLU A 40 -18.83 0.00 0.16
C GLU A 40 -18.76 -0.94 1.36
N GLU A 41 -19.70 -1.89 1.40
CA GLU A 41 -19.68 -2.97 2.38
C GLU A 41 -18.72 -4.07 1.91
N ASN A 42 -17.43 -3.76 1.93
CA ASN A 42 -16.34 -4.65 1.55
C ASN A 42 -15.09 -4.41 2.39
N LEU A 43 -14.12 -5.31 2.28
CA LEU A 43 -12.75 -5.09 2.71
C LEU A 43 -11.86 -5.13 1.48
N VAL A 44 -11.12 -4.07 1.27
CA VAL A 44 -10.20 -3.95 0.14
C VAL A 44 -8.92 -4.71 0.41
N THR A 45 -8.45 -5.42 -0.60
CA THR A 45 -7.17 -6.12 -0.59
C THR A 45 -6.24 -5.55 -1.65
N ASP A 46 -4.93 -5.54 -1.39
CA ASP A 46 -3.94 -5.09 -2.36
C ASP A 46 -2.74 -6.05 -2.36
N LYS A 47 -2.16 -6.25 -3.53
CA LYS A 47 -0.93 -7.03 -3.69
C LYS A 47 0.27 -6.33 -3.04
N ILE A 48 0.27 -4.98 -3.06
CA ILE A 48 1.25 -4.17 -2.34
C ILE A 48 0.73 -3.99 -0.92
N CYS A 49 1.22 -4.80 0.00
CA CYS A 49 0.67 -4.87 1.35
C CYS A 49 1.73 -5.05 2.43
N GLY A 50 1.33 -4.77 3.65
CA GLY A 50 2.10 -5.03 4.85
C GLY A 50 2.21 -6.53 5.18
N ARG A 51 2.95 -6.83 6.25
CA ARG A 51 3.16 -8.20 6.73
C ARG A 51 2.66 -8.37 8.14
N VAL A 52 2.11 -9.55 8.42
CA VAL A 52 1.74 -9.99 9.77
C VAL A 52 2.58 -11.19 10.18
N ASN A 53 2.92 -11.28 11.46
CA ASN A 53 3.62 -12.44 11.99
C ASN A 53 2.59 -13.53 12.32
N VAL A 54 2.69 -14.66 11.64
CA VAL A 54 1.84 -15.83 11.86
C VAL A 54 2.65 -16.89 12.59
N GLN A 55 2.12 -17.39 13.70
CA GLN A 55 2.74 -18.49 14.42
C GLN A 55 2.48 -19.80 13.67
N GLN A 56 3.53 -20.40 13.14
CA GLN A 56 3.49 -21.70 12.50
C GLN A 56 4.18 -22.75 13.37
N GLN A 57 3.58 -23.93 13.47
CA GLN A 57 4.16 -25.06 14.14
C GLN A 57 4.88 -25.94 13.14
N MET A 58 6.20 -26.05 13.29
CA MET A 58 7.06 -26.94 12.51
C MET A 58 7.57 -28.06 13.42
N GLY A 59 6.83 -29.15 13.53
CA GLY A 59 7.12 -30.21 14.50
C GLY A 59 6.98 -29.72 15.95
N PRO A 60 8.00 -29.89 16.79
CA PRO A 60 7.96 -29.42 18.20
C PRO A 60 8.24 -27.92 18.35
N ILE A 61 8.67 -27.22 17.28
CA ILE A 61 9.09 -25.83 17.32
C ILE A 61 7.96 -24.94 16.83
N ARG A 62 7.69 -23.85 17.55
CA ARG A 62 6.81 -22.77 17.13
C ARG A 62 7.66 -21.61 16.62
N MET A 63 7.41 -21.17 15.42
CA MET A 63 8.11 -20.06 14.78
C MET A 63 7.13 -18.98 14.32
N ASN A 64 7.51 -17.73 14.49
CA ASN A 64 6.79 -16.60 13.90
C ASN A 64 7.30 -16.38 12.47
N VAL A 65 6.44 -16.57 11.49
CA VAL A 65 6.77 -16.38 10.08
C VAL A 65 6.06 -15.12 9.58
N PRO A 66 6.79 -14.14 9.04
CA PRO A 66 6.17 -12.97 8.44
C PRO A 66 5.49 -13.36 7.12
N MET A 67 4.19 -13.12 7.04
CA MET A 67 3.38 -13.38 5.85
C MET A 67 2.83 -12.07 5.30
N GLU A 68 2.80 -11.92 3.98
CA GLU A 68 2.11 -10.82 3.32
C GLU A 68 0.61 -10.90 3.59
N TYR A 69 0.04 -9.75 3.97
CA TYR A 69 -1.35 -9.66 4.37
C TYR A 69 -2.08 -8.59 3.57
N PRO A 70 -2.77 -8.99 2.48
CA PRO A 70 -3.40 -8.07 1.54
C PRO A 70 -4.41 -7.09 2.13
N LEU A 71 -4.96 -7.36 3.30
CA LEU A 71 -5.86 -6.46 4.05
C LEU A 71 -5.15 -5.30 4.76
N LEU A 72 -3.82 -5.21 4.62
CA LEU A 72 -3.01 -4.08 5.07
C LEU A 72 -2.38 -3.39 3.86
N PRO A 73 -3.16 -2.75 2.99
CA PRO A 73 -2.64 -2.13 1.77
C PRO A 73 -1.62 -1.03 2.09
N ILE A 74 -0.55 -1.00 1.29
CA ILE A 74 0.42 0.07 1.26
C ILE A 74 0.13 0.90 0.02
N ILE A 75 -0.37 2.10 0.25
CA ILE A 75 -0.78 3.03 -0.79
C ILE A 75 0.46 3.77 -1.32
N ARG A 76 0.61 3.77 -2.65
CA ARG A 76 1.66 4.49 -3.39
C ARG A 76 1.11 5.25 -4.59
N SER A 77 -0.21 5.23 -4.75
CA SER A 77 -0.90 5.89 -5.85
C SER A 77 -1.71 7.05 -5.30
N PHE A 78 -1.26 8.26 -5.57
CA PHE A 78 -1.84 9.51 -5.09
C PHE A 78 -2.31 10.36 -6.27
N ASN A 79 -3.28 11.23 -6.02
CA ASN A 79 -3.69 12.24 -6.98
C ASN A 79 -2.73 13.42 -6.91
N GLU A 80 -1.78 13.48 -7.83
CA GLU A 80 -0.72 14.48 -7.85
C GLU A 80 -1.22 15.93 -8.03
N GLU A 81 -2.48 16.12 -8.46
CA GLU A 81 -3.10 17.44 -8.60
C GLU A 81 -3.52 18.02 -7.25
N GLU A 82 -3.61 17.18 -6.21
CA GLU A 82 -4.10 17.57 -4.90
C GLU A 82 -2.95 17.86 -3.92
N SER A 83 -2.92 19.09 -3.41
CA SER A 83 -1.88 19.53 -2.47
C SER A 83 -1.86 18.72 -1.17
N ILE A 84 -2.99 18.21 -0.71
CA ILE A 84 -3.12 17.40 0.52
C ILE A 84 -2.19 16.19 0.51
N VAL A 85 -2.01 15.56 -0.66
CA VAL A 85 -1.17 14.37 -0.83
C VAL A 85 0.22 14.69 -1.38
N SER A 86 0.53 15.97 -1.54
CA SER A 86 1.83 16.41 -2.06
C SER A 86 2.98 15.95 -1.16
N GLY A 87 4.00 15.37 -1.78
CA GLY A 87 5.20 14.87 -1.10
C GLY A 87 5.03 13.54 -0.39
N LEU A 88 3.83 12.94 -0.38
CA LEU A 88 3.63 11.58 0.14
C LEU A 88 4.13 10.55 -0.87
N GLU A 89 4.84 9.54 -0.39
CA GLU A 89 5.33 8.44 -1.21
C GLU A 89 4.65 7.13 -0.87
N GLN A 90 4.29 6.94 0.41
CA GLN A 90 3.54 5.74 0.82
C GLN A 90 2.76 5.96 2.12
N MET A 91 1.55 5.44 2.17
CA MET A 91 0.74 5.34 3.39
C MET A 91 0.35 3.88 3.63
N GLN A 92 0.03 3.53 4.86
CA GLN A 92 -0.47 2.21 5.19
C GLN A 92 -1.85 2.32 5.82
N LEU A 93 -2.80 1.55 5.30
CA LEU A 93 -4.14 1.42 5.85
C LEU A 93 -4.37 0.02 6.42
N ILE A 94 -5.37 -0.09 7.30
CA ILE A 94 -5.74 -1.34 7.98
C ILE A 94 -7.20 -1.63 7.73
N PHE A 95 -7.49 -2.72 7.04
CA PHE A 95 -8.85 -3.17 6.72
C PHE A 95 -9.73 -2.08 6.07
N PRO A 96 -9.25 -1.33 5.07
CA PRO A 96 -10.05 -0.27 4.46
C PRO A 96 -11.20 -0.84 3.64
N SER A 97 -12.22 0.00 3.46
CA SER A 97 -13.33 -0.22 2.52
C SER A 97 -13.21 0.74 1.35
N GLU A 98 -13.75 0.39 0.19
CA GLU A 98 -13.77 1.25 -0.99
C GLU A 98 -14.72 2.43 -0.79
N ILE A 99 -14.27 3.63 -1.12
CA ILE A 99 -15.09 4.85 -1.16
C ILE A 99 -15.54 5.09 -2.60
N LYS A 100 -16.81 5.45 -2.77
CA LYS A 100 -17.40 5.85 -4.05
C LYS A 100 -18.11 7.19 -3.92
N GLN A 101 -18.29 7.86 -5.03
CA GLN A 101 -19.17 9.01 -5.09
C GLN A 101 -20.64 8.56 -4.94
N ASP A 102 -21.36 9.21 -4.03
CA ASP A 102 -22.82 9.02 -3.91
C ASP A 102 -23.55 10.02 -4.80
N SER A 103 -24.51 9.51 -5.58
CA SER A 103 -25.37 10.33 -6.44
C SER A 103 -26.54 11.00 -5.70
N ASN A 104 -26.82 10.59 -4.45
CA ASN A 104 -27.88 11.14 -3.60
C ASN A 104 -27.38 12.24 -2.64
N SER A 105 -26.22 12.79 -2.92
CA SER A 105 -25.60 13.86 -2.12
C SER A 105 -26.35 15.21 -2.27
N PHE A 106 -25.93 16.21 -1.49
CA PHE A 106 -26.35 17.59 -1.69
C PHE A 106 -26.12 18.04 -3.13
N GLU A 107 -26.87 19.03 -3.59
CA GLU A 107 -26.67 19.60 -4.93
C GLU A 107 -25.26 20.17 -5.07
N ASN A 108 -24.65 19.93 -6.22
CA ASN A 108 -23.33 20.44 -6.60
C ASN A 108 -22.18 20.00 -5.65
N VAL A 109 -22.20 18.76 -5.17
CA VAL A 109 -21.05 18.17 -4.47
C VAL A 109 -20.01 17.75 -5.51
N GLU A 110 -18.84 18.34 -5.43
CA GLU A 110 -17.66 17.91 -6.17
C GLU A 110 -16.95 16.81 -5.36
N PHE A 111 -16.73 15.66 -5.97
CA PHE A 111 -16.03 14.52 -5.36
C PHE A 111 -14.66 14.34 -5.99
N ILE A 112 -13.62 14.43 -5.19
CA ILE A 112 -12.24 14.40 -5.64
C ILE A 112 -11.49 13.27 -4.90
N PRO A 113 -11.09 12.21 -5.62
CA PRO A 113 -10.26 11.15 -5.06
C PRO A 113 -8.87 11.67 -4.69
N LEU A 114 -8.33 11.22 -3.55
CA LEU A 114 -7.01 11.61 -3.05
C LEU A 114 -5.96 10.51 -3.26
N PHE A 115 -6.33 9.27 -2.97
CA PHE A 115 -5.42 8.14 -3.13
C PHE A 115 -6.16 6.82 -3.37
N PHE A 116 -5.41 5.87 -3.95
CA PHE A 116 -5.97 4.66 -4.52
C PHE A 116 -5.14 3.43 -4.16
N THR A 117 -5.75 2.25 -4.30
CA THR A 117 -5.02 0.99 -4.34
C THR A 117 -4.12 0.90 -5.57
N SER A 118 -3.27 -0.12 -5.60
CA SER A 118 -2.50 -0.47 -6.79
C SER A 118 -3.40 -0.96 -7.94
N LYS A 119 -2.77 -1.25 -9.09
CA LYS A 119 -3.45 -1.86 -10.24
C LYS A 119 -3.82 -3.32 -10.01
N GLU A 120 -3.24 -3.97 -9.01
CA GLU A 120 -3.49 -5.36 -8.62
C GLU A 120 -4.12 -5.37 -7.23
N SER A 121 -5.38 -4.97 -7.15
CA SER A 121 -6.19 -4.96 -5.93
C SER A 121 -7.39 -5.88 -6.05
N GLY A 122 -8.06 -6.14 -4.94
CA GLY A 122 -9.24 -6.98 -4.87
C GLY A 122 -10.17 -6.56 -3.75
N GLU A 123 -11.20 -7.34 -3.52
CA GLU A 123 -12.14 -7.09 -2.42
C GLU A 123 -12.64 -8.41 -1.80
N LEU A 124 -12.92 -8.38 -0.51
CA LEU A 124 -13.73 -9.37 0.16
C LEU A 124 -15.13 -8.81 0.36
N LYS A 125 -16.15 -9.47 -0.18
CA LYS A 125 -17.56 -9.06 -0.08
C LYS A 125 -18.44 -10.25 0.27
N GLY A 126 -19.32 -10.06 1.24
CA GLY A 126 -20.28 -11.09 1.69
C GLY A 126 -19.68 -12.16 2.61
N SER A 127 -18.45 -12.60 2.42
CA SER A 127 -17.72 -13.49 3.30
C SER A 127 -16.40 -12.86 3.72
N TYR A 128 -16.25 -12.55 4.98
CA TYR A 128 -15.14 -11.79 5.53
C TYR A 128 -14.24 -12.67 6.39
N ASN A 129 -13.58 -13.63 5.75
CA ASN A 129 -12.55 -14.43 6.40
C ASN A 129 -11.24 -13.62 6.44
N LEU A 130 -10.69 -13.42 7.63
CA LEU A 130 -9.48 -12.62 7.87
C LEU A 130 -8.23 -13.49 8.05
N SER A 131 -8.32 -14.81 7.88
CA SER A 131 -7.16 -15.69 8.03
C SER A 131 -6.06 -15.29 7.06
N PRO A 132 -4.82 -15.04 7.53
CA PRO A 132 -3.69 -14.76 6.66
C PRO A 132 -3.21 -15.98 5.86
N ASP A 133 -3.66 -17.17 6.23
CA ASP A 133 -3.30 -18.43 5.57
C ASP A 133 -3.98 -18.54 4.20
N PRO A 134 -3.21 -18.59 3.09
CA PRO A 134 -3.78 -18.71 1.75
C PRO A 134 -4.63 -19.97 1.52
N GLN A 135 -4.39 -21.04 2.29
CA GLN A 135 -5.18 -22.27 2.18
C GLN A 135 -6.57 -22.11 2.81
N GLN A 136 -6.65 -21.30 3.86
CA GLN A 136 -7.92 -21.03 4.56
C GLN A 136 -8.70 -19.86 3.92
N ASN A 137 -8.00 -18.95 3.24
CA ASN A 137 -8.60 -17.78 2.60
C ASN A 137 -8.00 -17.51 1.21
N PRO A 138 -8.34 -18.31 0.20
CA PRO A 138 -7.84 -18.10 -1.16
C PRO A 138 -8.36 -16.81 -1.80
N PHE A 139 -9.53 -16.31 -1.37
CA PHE A 139 -10.15 -15.10 -1.92
C PHE A 139 -9.39 -13.82 -1.59
N MET A 140 -8.64 -13.80 -0.48
CA MET A 140 -7.83 -12.64 -0.08
C MET A 140 -6.78 -12.23 -1.13
N ARG A 141 -6.38 -13.15 -2.01
CA ARG A 141 -5.37 -12.94 -3.05
C ARG A 141 -5.96 -12.91 -4.47
N MET A 142 -7.26 -12.72 -4.58
CA MET A 142 -7.92 -12.50 -5.88
C MET A 142 -7.86 -11.02 -6.24
N PHE A 143 -6.81 -10.62 -6.94
CA PHE A 143 -6.58 -9.24 -7.37
C PHE A 143 -7.22 -8.99 -8.74
N ASN A 144 -8.52 -8.76 -8.76
CA ASN A 144 -9.35 -8.56 -9.97
C ASN A 144 -9.91 -7.14 -10.09
N LYS A 145 -9.46 -6.23 -9.23
CA LYS A 145 -9.79 -4.82 -9.20
C LYS A 145 -8.54 -3.97 -9.41
N SER A 146 -8.72 -2.69 -9.61
CA SER A 146 -7.64 -1.73 -9.77
C SER A 146 -8.09 -0.34 -9.33
N ASN A 147 -7.16 0.44 -8.78
CA ASN A 147 -7.37 1.85 -8.46
C ASN A 147 -8.65 2.11 -7.62
N GLN A 148 -8.94 1.26 -6.64
CA GLN A 148 -10.05 1.47 -5.71
C GLN A 148 -9.74 2.68 -4.82
N ILE A 149 -10.70 3.59 -4.65
CA ILE A 149 -10.53 4.82 -3.88
C ILE A 149 -10.60 4.48 -2.39
N LEU A 150 -9.59 4.88 -1.63
CA LEU A 150 -9.51 4.67 -0.17
C LEU A 150 -9.49 5.97 0.62
N GLY A 151 -9.28 7.10 -0.05
CA GLY A 151 -9.40 8.44 0.50
C GLY A 151 -9.90 9.40 -0.56
N ALA A 152 -10.80 10.29 -0.16
CA ALA A 152 -11.36 11.30 -1.05
C ALA A 152 -11.74 12.54 -0.25
N ARG A 153 -11.87 13.66 -0.95
CA ARG A 153 -12.48 14.87 -0.42
C ARG A 153 -13.72 15.25 -1.20
N THR A 154 -14.62 15.93 -0.55
CA THR A 154 -15.76 16.58 -1.21
C THR A 154 -15.79 18.04 -0.90
N GLU A 155 -16.30 18.81 -1.85
CA GLU A 155 -16.49 20.25 -1.75
C GLU A 155 -17.89 20.62 -2.23
N PHE A 156 -18.58 21.49 -1.51
CA PHE A 156 -19.92 21.96 -1.86
C PHE A 156 -20.22 23.32 -1.27
N LEU A 157 -21.10 24.06 -1.93
CA LEU A 157 -21.61 25.33 -1.44
C LEU A 157 -22.84 25.09 -0.56
N ASN A 158 -22.82 25.64 0.64
CA ASN A 158 -24.05 25.65 1.46
C ASN A 158 -25.03 26.74 0.98
N SER A 159 -26.24 26.73 1.56
CA SER A 159 -27.28 27.74 1.26
C SER A 159 -26.87 29.19 1.53
N SER A 160 -25.81 29.42 2.28
CA SER A 160 -25.25 30.75 2.59
C SER A 160 -24.10 31.13 1.65
N GLY A 161 -23.78 30.30 0.63
CA GLY A 161 -22.67 30.54 -0.30
C GLY A 161 -21.28 30.28 0.29
N ILE A 162 -21.19 29.60 1.43
CA ILE A 162 -19.92 29.21 2.05
C ILE A 162 -19.51 27.86 1.50
N VAL A 163 -18.24 27.76 1.09
CA VAL A 163 -17.63 26.49 0.68
C VAL A 163 -17.40 25.63 1.91
N ASN A 164 -17.96 24.43 1.90
CA ASN A 164 -17.72 23.41 2.90
C ASN A 164 -16.88 22.29 2.28
N GLN A 165 -15.94 21.78 3.04
CA GLN A 165 -15.05 20.73 2.61
C GLN A 165 -15.05 19.59 3.62
N VAL A 166 -15.04 18.36 3.14
CA VAL A 166 -14.94 17.16 3.96
C VAL A 166 -13.89 16.24 3.36
N ILE A 167 -12.99 15.74 4.19
CA ILE A 167 -11.97 14.76 3.82
C ILE A 167 -12.31 13.45 4.53
N LEU A 168 -12.40 12.36 3.77
CA LEU A 168 -12.71 11.03 4.28
C LEU A 168 -11.60 10.05 3.93
N VAL A 169 -11.17 9.27 4.93
CA VAL A 169 -10.31 8.09 4.78
C VAL A 169 -11.10 6.89 5.28
N SER A 170 -11.06 5.80 4.56
CA SER A 170 -11.85 4.59 4.87
C SER A 170 -11.25 3.70 5.97
N ASP A 171 -10.37 4.24 6.78
CA ASP A 171 -9.73 3.57 7.91
C ASP A 171 -9.55 4.55 9.06
N SER A 172 -10.17 4.33 10.20
CA SER A 172 -10.03 5.20 11.38
C SER A 172 -8.82 4.85 12.25
N GLU A 173 -8.26 3.68 12.07
CA GLU A 173 -7.07 3.23 12.81
C GLU A 173 -5.77 3.72 12.15
N PHE A 174 -5.85 4.33 10.96
CA PHE A 174 -4.65 4.74 10.24
C PHE A 174 -3.83 5.82 10.95
N MET A 175 -4.43 6.52 11.91
CA MET A 175 -3.80 7.54 12.77
C MET A 175 -3.34 6.99 14.12
N ALA A 176 -3.84 5.82 14.52
CA ALA A 176 -3.58 5.30 15.85
C ALA A 176 -2.16 4.72 15.96
N ASP A 177 -1.50 4.96 17.10
CA ASP A 177 -0.14 4.46 17.37
C ASP A 177 -0.02 2.94 17.29
N ASN A 178 -1.12 2.23 17.57
CA ASN A 178 -1.21 0.77 17.51
C ASN A 178 -1.69 0.23 16.16
N GLY A 179 -2.10 1.11 15.26
CA GLY A 179 -2.65 0.79 13.94
C GLY A 179 -1.71 1.17 12.79
N GLY A 180 -2.25 1.80 11.77
CA GLY A 180 -1.52 2.32 10.60
C GLY A 180 -0.58 3.49 10.92
N GLY A 181 -0.65 4.06 12.11
CA GLY A 181 0.22 5.14 12.58
C GLY A 181 1.72 4.81 12.62
N ARG A 182 2.09 3.57 12.29
CA ARG A 182 3.50 3.18 12.08
C ARG A 182 4.11 3.77 10.82
N SER A 183 3.30 4.24 9.87
CA SER A 183 3.79 4.98 8.71
C SER A 183 3.87 6.48 9.09
N PRO A 184 5.06 7.07 9.10
CA PRO A 184 5.20 8.52 9.39
C PRO A 184 4.38 9.38 8.43
N GLU A 185 4.17 8.93 7.21
CA GLU A 185 3.44 9.67 6.18
C GLU A 185 1.93 9.70 6.42
N ASN A 186 1.38 8.75 7.18
CA ASN A 186 0.00 8.84 7.64
C ASN A 186 -0.22 10.10 8.49
N HIS A 187 0.72 10.42 9.39
CA HIS A 187 0.65 11.64 10.19
C HIS A 187 0.84 12.91 9.35
N ILE A 188 1.73 12.85 8.34
CA ILE A 188 1.94 13.95 7.40
C ILE A 188 0.66 14.23 6.60
N PHE A 189 -0.02 13.19 6.13
CA PHE A 189 -1.32 13.35 5.46
C PHE A 189 -2.34 14.07 6.33
N ILE A 190 -2.42 13.75 7.63
CA ILE A 190 -3.36 14.41 8.54
C ILE A 190 -3.00 15.88 8.72
N LEU A 191 -1.71 16.17 8.94
CA LEU A 191 -1.27 17.55 9.07
C LEU A 191 -1.55 18.36 7.80
N ASN A 192 -1.28 17.78 6.63
CA ASN A 192 -1.63 18.39 5.35
C ASN A 192 -3.13 18.61 5.20
N SER A 193 -3.95 17.65 5.64
CA SER A 193 -5.41 17.76 5.60
C SER A 193 -5.92 18.90 6.48
N ILE A 194 -5.35 19.08 7.68
CA ILE A 194 -5.68 20.17 8.58
C ILE A 194 -5.28 21.52 7.98
N ASP A 195 -4.03 21.62 7.48
CA ASP A 195 -3.52 22.86 6.87
C ASP A 195 -4.35 23.24 5.63
N TYR A 196 -4.74 22.26 4.84
CA TYR A 196 -5.62 22.46 3.67
C TYR A 196 -7.00 23.04 4.08
N LEU A 197 -7.64 22.42 5.10
CA LEU A 197 -8.96 22.85 5.58
C LEU A 197 -8.95 24.23 6.24
N ILE A 198 -7.81 24.65 6.80
CA ILE A 198 -7.60 25.99 7.37
C ILE A 198 -7.27 27.01 6.26
N GLY A 199 -6.84 26.54 5.08
CA GLY A 199 -6.45 27.39 3.96
C GLY A 199 -4.95 27.75 3.93
N ASP A 200 -4.12 27.09 4.74
CA ASP A 200 -2.67 27.34 4.82
C ASP A 200 -1.88 26.34 3.93
N GLN A 201 -2.00 26.52 2.62
CA GLN A 201 -1.32 25.65 1.65
C GLN A 201 0.20 25.82 1.62
N ASP A 202 0.73 26.95 2.11
CA ASP A 202 2.16 27.21 2.14
C ASP A 202 2.89 26.26 3.10
N LEU A 203 2.25 25.88 4.22
CA LEU A 203 2.79 24.89 5.15
C LEU A 203 2.91 23.51 4.52
N ILE A 204 1.95 23.12 3.68
CA ILE A 204 2.00 21.85 2.94
C ILE A 204 3.21 21.84 2.00
N ALA A 205 3.41 22.93 1.25
CA ALA A 205 4.51 23.07 0.31
C ALA A 205 5.89 23.04 1.00
N LEU A 206 6.00 23.56 2.21
CA LEU A 206 7.23 23.49 3.02
C LEU A 206 7.50 22.05 3.50
N ARG A 207 6.47 21.39 4.01
CA ARG A 207 6.58 20.02 4.55
C ARG A 207 6.92 19.01 3.47
N SER A 208 6.36 19.14 2.27
CA SER A 208 6.63 18.25 1.14
C SER A 208 8.10 18.25 0.70
N ARG A 209 8.85 19.32 0.97
CA ARG A 209 10.29 19.42 0.68
C ARG A 209 11.18 18.68 1.69
N GLU A 210 10.69 18.44 2.89
CA GLU A 210 11.46 17.80 3.96
C GLU A 210 11.34 16.27 3.94
N ILE A 211 10.40 15.72 3.16
CA ILE A 211 10.23 14.27 3.04
C ILE A 211 11.38 13.73 2.19
N THR A 212 12.37 13.18 2.88
CA THR A 212 13.59 12.61 2.26
C THR A 212 13.56 11.09 2.12
N SER A 213 12.53 10.45 2.64
CA SER A 213 12.38 8.99 2.57
C SER A 213 11.81 8.59 1.22
N ARG A 214 12.69 8.25 0.28
CA ARG A 214 12.27 7.70 -1.02
C ARG A 214 12.24 6.17 -0.94
N PRO A 215 11.07 5.53 -0.97
CA PRO A 215 11.00 4.08 -1.06
C PRO A 215 11.66 3.61 -2.36
N LEU A 216 12.38 2.50 -2.26
CA LEU A 216 12.98 1.89 -3.45
C LEU A 216 11.88 1.46 -4.42
N GLN A 217 12.04 1.76 -5.70
CA GLN A 217 11.11 1.33 -6.74
C GLN A 217 11.00 -0.20 -6.74
N ASP A 218 9.77 -0.70 -6.74
CA ASP A 218 9.53 -2.13 -6.88
C ASP A 218 9.95 -2.61 -8.28
N ILE A 219 10.92 -3.49 -8.29
CA ILE A 219 11.40 -4.13 -9.51
C ILE A 219 10.57 -5.38 -9.76
N ALA A 220 10.10 -5.58 -10.99
CA ALA A 220 9.37 -6.79 -11.37
C ALA A 220 10.14 -8.08 -11.00
N ASP A 221 9.43 -9.10 -10.52
CA ASP A 221 10.03 -10.34 -10.01
C ASP A 221 10.93 -11.05 -11.04
N ALA A 222 10.60 -10.93 -12.32
CA ALA A 222 11.46 -11.42 -13.41
C ALA A 222 12.82 -10.70 -13.42
N SER A 223 12.83 -9.38 -13.24
CA SER A 223 14.06 -8.58 -13.18
C SER A 223 14.87 -8.88 -11.92
N LYS A 224 14.20 -9.07 -10.76
CA LYS A 224 14.88 -9.49 -9.51
C LYS A 224 15.63 -10.81 -9.70
N LYS A 225 15.00 -11.80 -10.34
CA LYS A 225 15.63 -13.10 -10.65
C LYS A 225 16.81 -12.94 -11.60
N THR A 226 16.68 -12.14 -12.65
CA THR A 226 17.75 -11.88 -13.62
C THR A 226 18.96 -11.24 -12.96
N TRP A 227 18.78 -10.19 -12.18
CA TRP A 227 19.85 -9.52 -11.45
C TRP A 227 20.54 -10.44 -10.44
N LYS A 228 19.77 -11.30 -9.75
CA LYS A 228 20.32 -12.31 -8.85
C LYS A 228 21.27 -13.26 -9.57
N TRP A 229 20.86 -13.79 -10.72
CA TRP A 229 21.69 -14.72 -11.50
C TRP A 229 22.92 -14.04 -12.12
N ILE A 230 22.78 -12.79 -12.57
CA ILE A 230 23.93 -12.01 -13.06
C ILE A 230 24.96 -11.83 -11.96
N ASN A 231 24.55 -11.42 -10.75
CA ASN A 231 25.46 -11.20 -9.63
C ASN A 231 26.18 -12.48 -9.18
N ILE A 232 25.55 -13.65 -9.31
CA ILE A 232 26.15 -14.94 -8.94
C ILE A 232 27.12 -15.41 -10.02
N SER A 233 26.76 -15.28 -11.30
CA SER A 233 27.53 -15.84 -12.42
C SER A 233 28.61 -14.92 -12.95
N ALA A 234 28.43 -13.60 -12.92
CA ALA A 234 29.39 -12.65 -13.49
C ALA A 234 30.80 -12.74 -12.86
N PRO A 235 30.97 -12.80 -11.52
CA PRO A 235 32.31 -12.96 -10.94
C PRO A 235 32.99 -14.25 -11.36
N SER A 236 32.25 -15.35 -11.40
CA SER A 236 32.78 -16.67 -11.81
C SER A 236 33.23 -16.66 -13.25
N LEU A 237 32.42 -16.09 -14.15
CA LEU A 237 32.75 -15.98 -15.57
C LEU A 237 33.97 -15.07 -15.80
N LEU A 238 34.12 -14.00 -15.06
CA LEU A 238 35.28 -13.11 -15.14
C LEU A 238 36.57 -13.84 -14.73
N VAL A 239 36.55 -14.63 -13.64
CA VAL A 239 37.70 -15.41 -13.21
C VAL A 239 38.07 -16.46 -14.23
N ILE A 240 37.10 -17.21 -14.79
CA ILE A 240 37.32 -18.20 -15.84
C ILE A 240 37.89 -17.51 -17.10
N GLY A 241 37.27 -16.43 -17.55
CA GLY A 241 37.73 -15.66 -18.72
C GLY A 241 39.16 -15.15 -18.55
N PHE A 242 39.49 -14.59 -17.40
CA PHE A 242 40.86 -14.18 -17.07
C PHE A 242 41.86 -15.34 -17.10
N GLY A 243 41.46 -16.47 -16.51
CA GLY A 243 42.29 -17.69 -16.52
C GLY A 243 42.57 -18.19 -17.92
N LEU A 244 41.56 -18.24 -18.79
CA LEU A 244 41.72 -18.65 -20.20
C LEU A 244 42.61 -17.70 -20.99
N VAL A 245 42.45 -16.39 -20.82
CA VAL A 245 43.34 -15.37 -21.47
C VAL A 245 44.77 -15.52 -21.00
N ARG A 246 45.00 -15.70 -19.69
CA ARG A 246 46.33 -15.94 -19.13
C ARG A 246 46.96 -17.22 -19.69
N MET A 247 46.21 -18.29 -19.74
CA MET A 247 46.68 -19.57 -20.26
C MET A 247 47.06 -19.47 -21.74
N ARG A 248 46.24 -18.80 -22.57
CA ARG A 248 46.59 -18.55 -24.00
C ARG A 248 47.84 -17.70 -24.15
N ARG A 249 48.02 -16.64 -23.36
CA ARG A 249 49.21 -15.80 -23.35
C ARG A 249 50.48 -16.57 -22.96
N GLN A 250 50.34 -17.48 -21.98
CA GLN A 250 51.45 -18.30 -21.51
C GLN A 250 51.87 -19.34 -22.59
N LYS A 251 50.88 -19.99 -23.24
CA LYS A 251 51.14 -20.91 -24.38
C LYS A 251 51.79 -20.23 -25.55
N ASN A 252 51.33 -19.03 -25.93
CA ASN A 252 51.97 -18.26 -27.02
C ASN A 252 53.40 -17.84 -26.68
N ARG A 253 53.70 -17.51 -25.42
CA ARG A 253 55.10 -17.23 -25.00
C ARG A 253 55.97 -18.48 -25.03
N SER A 254 55.47 -19.63 -24.65
CA SER A 254 56.20 -20.90 -24.74
C SER A 254 56.52 -21.24 -26.17
N ASN A 255 55.58 -21.14 -27.13
CA ASN A 255 55.80 -21.41 -28.53
C ASN A 255 56.84 -20.44 -29.15
N VAL A 256 56.81 -19.13 -28.78
CA VAL A 256 57.81 -18.17 -29.27
C VAL A 256 59.22 -18.47 -28.72
N LEU A 257 59.31 -18.96 -27.48
CA LEU A 257 60.59 -19.36 -26.90
C LEU A 257 61.14 -20.64 -27.53
N GLU A 258 60.30 -21.62 -27.86
CA GLU A 258 60.69 -22.81 -28.62
C GLU A 258 61.16 -22.46 -30.02
N GLU A 259 60.55 -21.51 -30.75
CA GLU A 259 61.02 -21.06 -32.05
C GLU A 259 62.35 -20.28 -31.98
N LEU A 260 62.69 -19.64 -30.87
CA LEU A 260 63.92 -18.86 -30.74
C LEU A 260 65.11 -19.63 -30.18
N TYR A 261 64.89 -20.72 -29.46
CA TYR A 261 65.95 -21.48 -28.76
C TYR A 261 65.94 -23.00 -29.08
N GLY A 262 65.02 -23.49 -29.88
CA GLY A 262 64.96 -24.84 -30.41
C GLY A 262 65.62 -24.89 -31.79
#